data_f4246e414dba329ad909321df9e1da99
#
_entry.id   f4246e414dba329ad909321df9e1da99
#
_cell.length_a   1.000
_cell.length_b   1.000
_cell.length_c   1.000
_cell.angle_alpha   90.00
_cell.angle_beta   90.00
_cell.angle_gamma   90.00
#
_symmetry.space_group_name_H-M   'P 1'
#
loop_
_entity.id
_entity.type
_entity.pdbx_description
1 polymer ?
#
loop_
_entity_poly.entity_id
_entity_poly.type
_entity_poly.pdbx_seq_one_letter_code
_entity_poly.pdbx_strand_id
1 'polypeptide(L)'
;MKKTAYLFLSFFLPLALLAACGGSGSGIVVAPPAPPPTDWQPGVFLDESTYALRCATPGNSRNIYVDTCPVVQDVQGTVLDENNFLRSWSNRTYLWYDEIVDRDPGLDNDSLDYFARLRTTALSPTGAPKDKFHFTSESLAYCQLAQGGVSAGYGAAWAILEASPPNREILVAYTEPNSPATANGLLRGARVLEIDGAAVSDGDPGVLNAGLFPSALNDSHDFTIRDPDGTVRIITLVSQQITNAMVQNPQVINTPTGDVGYMTFNFHRAPAEAELIDAINALQGVDDLVLDIRYNGGGFLDIASQLAYMIAGPALTAGRTFEVVQFNDKYPATNPITGQSIEPVPFHDETLGFSVAAGQDLPTLNLPRVFVLTGGGTCSASEAVMNGLRGVGVEVIQIGSTTCGKPYGFYAQENCGTTYFTIQFRGVNDADYGDYTDGFSPAAVDDDEAQVLGCAVGDDFSQQLGNPAENRLEVALAFRDGQGCIAPAAVAPGQLAKPALALQGNDGVVHRSLFDSNRIMRRP
;
A
#
# COMPACT_ATOMS: atom_id res chain seq x y z
N MET A 1 -9.44 -70.74 5.55
CA MET A 1 -10.23 -71.75 4.82
C MET A 1 -10.88 -71.07 3.63
N LYS A 2 -10.76 -71.73 2.52
CA LYS A 2 -11.30 -71.53 1.16
C LYS A 2 -10.59 -70.45 0.31
N LYS A 3 -9.64 -70.99 -0.46
CA LYS A 3 -9.19 -70.57 -1.78
C LYS A 3 -10.32 -70.66 -2.80
N THR A 4 -10.34 -69.78 -3.79
CA THR A 4 -10.78 -70.19 -5.12
C THR A 4 -10.00 -69.32 -6.13
N ALA A 5 -9.26 -70.03 -6.96
CA ALA A 5 -8.63 -69.59 -8.19
C ALA A 5 -9.58 -69.84 -9.35
N TYR A 6 -9.36 -69.22 -10.49
CA TYR A 6 -9.66 -69.62 -11.87
C TYR A 6 -9.73 -68.33 -12.72
N LEU A 7 -9.37 -68.20 -13.97
CA LEU A 7 -8.79 -69.11 -15.00
C LEU A 7 -8.31 -68.20 -16.14
N PHE A 8 -7.16 -68.53 -16.70
CA PHE A 8 -6.66 -67.95 -17.95
C PHE A 8 -7.58 -68.35 -19.12
N LEU A 9 -7.89 -67.38 -20.01
CA LEU A 9 -8.31 -67.72 -21.36
C LEU A 9 -7.56 -66.86 -22.38
N SER A 10 -6.61 -67.52 -23.03
CA SER A 10 -5.91 -67.04 -24.21
C SER A 10 -6.82 -67.11 -25.42
N PHE A 11 -6.95 -66.07 -26.19
CA PHE A 11 -7.47 -66.13 -27.55
C PHE A 11 -6.45 -65.55 -28.54
N PHE A 12 -6.12 -66.40 -29.50
CA PHE A 12 -5.17 -66.17 -30.57
C PHE A 12 -5.78 -65.27 -31.69
N LEU A 13 -4.88 -64.49 -32.26
CA LEU A 13 -4.89 -63.64 -33.44
C LEU A 13 -5.63 -64.21 -34.69
N PRO A 14 -6.05 -63.34 -35.62
CA PRO A 14 -5.28 -63.23 -36.83
C PRO A 14 -4.93 -61.78 -37.27
N LEU A 15 -3.73 -61.70 -37.76
CA LEU A 15 -3.05 -60.64 -38.48
C LEU A 15 -3.80 -60.33 -39.79
N ALA A 16 -4.33 -59.12 -39.90
CA ALA A 16 -4.75 -58.56 -41.21
C ALA A 16 -3.89 -57.34 -41.53
N LEU A 17 -3.03 -57.50 -42.52
CA LEU A 17 -2.38 -56.41 -43.19
C LEU A 17 -3.42 -55.50 -43.86
N LEU A 18 -3.46 -54.24 -43.50
CA LEU A 18 -4.11 -53.19 -44.28
C LEU A 18 -3.11 -52.11 -44.61
N ALA A 19 -3.05 -51.82 -45.89
CA ALA A 19 -2.17 -50.92 -46.55
C ALA A 19 -2.26 -49.48 -46.03
N ALA A 20 -1.10 -48.82 -45.95
CA ALA A 20 -0.97 -47.42 -45.68
C ALA A 20 -1.68 -46.57 -46.75
N CYS A 21 -2.67 -45.77 -46.31
CA CYS A 21 -3.03 -44.56 -47.01
C CYS A 21 -2.46 -43.38 -46.16
N GLY A 22 -1.46 -42.71 -46.70
CA GLY A 22 -0.95 -41.50 -46.12
C GLY A 22 -1.98 -40.37 -46.13
N GLY A 23 -2.52 -40.06 -44.94
CA GLY A 23 -3.25 -38.83 -44.69
C GLY A 23 -2.31 -37.81 -44.11
N SER A 24 -1.88 -36.85 -44.93
CA SER A 24 -1.20 -35.63 -44.48
C SER A 24 -2.16 -34.86 -43.58
N GLY A 25 -2.06 -35.05 -42.26
CA GLY A 25 -2.65 -34.18 -41.29
C GLY A 25 -2.01 -32.81 -41.38
N SER A 26 -2.67 -31.90 -42.09
CA SER A 26 -2.36 -30.47 -42.01
C SER A 26 -2.63 -30.01 -40.57
N GLY A 27 -1.61 -30.05 -39.72
CA GLY A 27 -1.62 -29.27 -38.49
C GLY A 27 -1.84 -27.82 -38.91
N ILE A 28 -2.94 -27.25 -38.44
CA ILE A 28 -3.15 -25.80 -38.54
C ILE A 28 -2.03 -25.17 -37.71
N VAL A 29 -0.94 -24.78 -38.36
CA VAL A 29 0.05 -23.87 -37.79
C VAL A 29 -0.69 -22.55 -37.68
N VAL A 30 -1.22 -22.23 -36.52
CA VAL A 30 -1.71 -20.88 -36.22
C VAL A 30 -0.48 -19.99 -36.40
N ALA A 31 -0.47 -19.19 -37.43
CA ALA A 31 0.58 -18.20 -37.60
C ALA A 31 0.60 -17.29 -36.38
N PRO A 32 1.77 -16.92 -35.86
CA PRO A 32 1.85 -15.94 -34.79
C PRO A 32 1.09 -14.67 -35.23
N PRO A 33 0.38 -14.00 -34.33
CA PRO A 33 -0.33 -12.77 -34.65
C PRO A 33 0.64 -11.80 -35.33
N ALA A 34 0.15 -11.10 -36.35
CA ALA A 34 0.96 -10.10 -37.07
C ALA A 34 1.49 -9.06 -36.05
N PRO A 35 2.72 -8.57 -36.25
CA PRO A 35 3.23 -7.49 -35.40
C PRO A 35 2.30 -6.28 -35.50
N PRO A 36 2.09 -5.55 -34.40
CA PRO A 36 1.25 -4.35 -34.40
C PRO A 36 1.81 -3.28 -35.35
N PRO A 37 0.96 -2.34 -35.82
CA PRO A 37 1.41 -1.25 -36.68
C PRO A 37 2.51 -0.43 -35.97
N THR A 38 3.56 -0.09 -36.72
CA THR A 38 4.69 0.69 -36.19
C THR A 38 4.49 2.21 -36.29
N ASP A 39 3.49 2.65 -37.06
CA ASP A 39 3.25 4.07 -37.29
C ASP A 39 2.29 4.64 -36.23
N TRP A 40 2.81 5.45 -35.32
CA TRP A 40 2.01 6.18 -34.34
C TRP A 40 1.09 7.20 -35.02
N GLN A 41 -0.15 7.26 -34.57
CA GLN A 41 -1.13 8.27 -34.98
C GLN A 41 -1.71 8.93 -33.73
N PRO A 42 -1.66 10.28 -33.61
CA PRO A 42 -2.25 11.00 -32.49
C PRO A 42 -3.75 10.69 -32.35
N GLY A 43 -4.19 10.41 -31.12
CA GLY A 43 -5.59 10.13 -30.79
C GLY A 43 -6.12 8.76 -31.23
N VAL A 44 -5.28 7.92 -31.86
CA VAL A 44 -5.64 6.55 -32.22
C VAL A 44 -5.00 5.58 -31.22
N PHE A 45 -5.83 4.88 -30.46
CA PHE A 45 -5.41 3.92 -29.44
C PHE A 45 -5.93 2.54 -29.83
N LEU A 46 -5.04 1.59 -30.03
CA LEU A 46 -5.42 0.19 -30.14
C LEU A 46 -5.70 -0.36 -28.75
N ASP A 47 -6.43 -1.48 -28.67
CA ASP A 47 -6.62 -2.18 -27.41
C ASP A 47 -5.27 -2.60 -26.81
N GLU A 48 -5.05 -2.35 -25.54
CA GLU A 48 -3.77 -2.65 -24.88
C GLU A 48 -3.42 -4.14 -24.92
N SER A 49 -4.40 -5.05 -25.02
CA SER A 49 -4.17 -6.49 -25.16
C SER A 49 -3.37 -6.84 -26.42
N THR A 50 -3.35 -5.96 -27.44
CA THR A 50 -2.54 -6.09 -28.64
C THR A 50 -1.03 -6.11 -28.31
N TYR A 51 -0.65 -5.41 -27.25
CA TYR A 51 0.73 -5.18 -26.85
C TYR A 51 1.13 -5.88 -25.55
N ALA A 52 0.13 -6.35 -24.77
CA ALA A 52 0.36 -6.96 -23.47
C ALA A 52 1.31 -8.16 -23.54
N LEU A 53 2.23 -8.25 -22.58
CA LEU A 53 3.23 -9.32 -22.46
C LEU A 53 4.16 -9.45 -23.69
N ARG A 54 4.29 -8.40 -24.50
CA ARG A 54 5.29 -8.30 -25.58
C ARG A 54 6.48 -7.50 -25.07
N CYS A 55 7.48 -8.21 -24.54
CA CYS A 55 8.51 -7.63 -23.70
C CYS A 55 9.83 -7.47 -24.45
N ALA A 56 10.50 -6.33 -24.30
CA ALA A 56 11.85 -6.13 -24.81
C ALA A 56 12.84 -7.14 -24.17
N THR A 57 12.60 -7.48 -22.91
CA THR A 57 13.34 -8.52 -22.16
C THR A 57 12.35 -9.51 -21.57
N PRO A 58 12.02 -10.62 -22.27
CA PRO A 58 11.09 -11.62 -21.79
C PRO A 58 11.58 -12.40 -20.56
N GLY A 59 10.63 -12.99 -19.79
CA GLY A 59 10.88 -13.93 -18.71
C GLY A 59 10.70 -13.36 -17.31
N ASN A 60 10.38 -12.08 -17.18
CA ASN A 60 10.22 -11.41 -15.88
C ASN A 60 8.77 -11.18 -15.47
N SER A 61 7.79 -11.42 -16.36
CA SER A 61 6.37 -11.22 -16.06
C SER A 61 5.88 -12.13 -14.95
N ARG A 62 5.01 -11.59 -14.07
CA ARG A 62 4.47 -12.27 -12.88
C ARG A 62 2.96 -12.15 -12.81
N ASN A 63 2.32 -13.19 -12.28
CA ASN A 63 0.96 -13.03 -11.76
C ASN A 63 1.05 -12.48 -10.33
N ILE A 64 0.85 -11.19 -10.20
CA ILE A 64 0.96 -10.45 -8.94
C ILE A 64 -0.26 -10.62 -8.02
N TYR A 65 -1.28 -11.33 -8.45
CA TYR A 65 -2.53 -11.56 -7.71
C TYR A 65 -2.58 -12.92 -7.02
N VAL A 66 -1.52 -13.70 -7.13
CA VAL A 66 -1.38 -15.03 -6.52
C VAL A 66 -0.18 -15.03 -5.58
N ASP A 67 -0.34 -15.54 -4.38
CA ASP A 67 0.65 -15.51 -3.29
C ASP A 67 2.02 -16.05 -3.69
N THR A 68 2.06 -17.02 -4.59
CA THR A 68 3.32 -17.62 -5.08
C THR A 68 4.02 -16.80 -6.15
N CYS A 69 3.41 -15.70 -6.62
CA CYS A 69 3.94 -14.82 -7.66
C CYS A 69 4.46 -15.56 -8.90
N PRO A 70 3.69 -16.49 -9.47
CA PRO A 70 4.20 -17.37 -10.52
C PRO A 70 4.57 -16.58 -11.77
N VAL A 71 5.56 -17.09 -12.50
CA VAL A 71 5.95 -16.54 -13.80
C VAL A 71 4.78 -16.65 -14.77
N VAL A 72 4.48 -15.57 -15.48
CA VAL A 72 3.55 -15.54 -16.60
C VAL A 72 4.37 -15.58 -17.90
N GLN A 73 3.92 -16.37 -18.86
CA GLN A 73 4.61 -16.46 -20.13
C GLN A 73 4.39 -15.18 -20.94
N ASP A 74 5.48 -14.53 -21.26
CA ASP A 74 5.56 -13.40 -22.15
C ASP A 74 6.30 -13.78 -23.46
N VAL A 75 6.27 -12.91 -24.44
CA VAL A 75 6.89 -13.15 -25.74
C VAL A 75 7.85 -12.02 -26.09
N GLN A 76 8.80 -12.31 -26.98
CA GLN A 76 9.71 -11.28 -27.47
C GLN A 76 8.92 -10.16 -28.17
N GLY A 77 9.08 -8.97 -27.67
CA GLY A 77 8.60 -7.69 -28.20
C GLY A 77 9.73 -6.68 -28.23
N THR A 78 9.35 -5.41 -28.11
CA THR A 78 10.23 -4.24 -28.14
C THR A 78 9.79 -3.24 -27.07
N VAL A 79 10.65 -2.26 -26.73
CA VAL A 79 10.26 -1.12 -25.87
C VAL A 79 9.07 -0.36 -26.48
N LEU A 80 8.97 -0.30 -27.83
CA LEU A 80 7.82 0.29 -28.51
C LEU A 80 6.50 -0.46 -28.20
N ASP A 81 6.53 -1.80 -28.11
CA ASP A 81 5.35 -2.58 -27.72
C ASP A 81 4.95 -2.26 -26.27
N GLU A 82 5.91 -2.20 -25.35
CA GLU A 82 5.67 -1.84 -23.94
C GLU A 82 5.10 -0.41 -23.82
N ASN A 83 5.67 0.56 -24.54
CA ASN A 83 5.19 1.94 -24.55
C ASN A 83 3.77 2.06 -25.12
N ASN A 84 3.45 1.30 -26.18
CA ASN A 84 2.10 1.26 -26.75
C ASN A 84 1.09 0.62 -25.78
N PHE A 85 1.50 -0.44 -25.04
CA PHE A 85 0.70 -0.98 -23.96
C PHE A 85 0.35 0.09 -22.94
N LEU A 86 1.35 0.78 -22.41
CA LEU A 86 1.18 1.82 -21.39
C LEU A 86 0.31 2.99 -21.88
N ARG A 87 0.53 3.42 -23.13
CA ARG A 87 -0.26 4.49 -23.76
C ARG A 87 -1.75 4.13 -23.84
N SER A 88 -2.04 2.93 -24.35
CA SER A 88 -3.43 2.47 -24.53
C SER A 88 -4.11 2.23 -23.18
N TRP A 89 -3.43 1.57 -22.26
CA TRP A 89 -3.90 1.31 -20.91
C TRP A 89 -4.17 2.61 -20.13
N SER A 90 -3.25 3.59 -20.18
CA SER A 90 -3.45 4.88 -19.51
C SER A 90 -4.61 5.66 -20.11
N ASN A 91 -4.74 5.70 -21.44
CA ASN A 91 -5.89 6.35 -22.09
C ASN A 91 -7.23 5.69 -21.71
N ARG A 92 -7.25 4.38 -21.47
CA ARG A 92 -8.47 3.65 -21.07
C ARG A 92 -8.79 3.85 -19.59
N THR A 93 -7.80 3.77 -18.71
CA THR A 93 -8.05 3.57 -17.27
C THR A 93 -7.71 4.76 -16.39
N TYR A 94 -6.80 5.65 -16.80
CA TYR A 94 -6.41 6.78 -15.97
C TYR A 94 -7.60 7.72 -15.71
N LEU A 95 -7.75 8.15 -14.47
CA LEU A 95 -8.90 8.98 -14.06
C LEU A 95 -8.98 10.30 -14.83
N TRP A 96 -7.84 10.90 -15.11
CA TRP A 96 -7.71 12.16 -15.86
C TRP A 96 -7.05 11.93 -17.23
N TYR A 97 -7.52 10.91 -17.96
CA TYR A 97 -6.93 10.49 -19.24
C TYR A 97 -6.93 11.59 -20.30
N ASP A 98 -7.90 12.51 -20.24
CA ASP A 98 -8.05 13.66 -21.13
C ASP A 98 -7.06 14.80 -20.83
N GLU A 99 -6.39 14.77 -19.67
CA GLU A 99 -5.32 15.69 -19.30
C GLU A 99 -3.92 15.17 -19.72
N ILE A 100 -3.80 13.92 -20.21
CA ILE A 100 -2.53 13.38 -20.69
C ILE A 100 -2.25 13.91 -22.12
N VAL A 101 -1.05 14.46 -22.31
CA VAL A 101 -0.58 14.77 -23.67
C VAL A 101 -0.26 13.46 -24.39
N ASP A 102 -0.98 13.14 -25.46
CA ASP A 102 -0.72 11.97 -26.30
C ASP A 102 0.63 12.13 -27.03
N ARG A 103 1.60 11.29 -26.69
CA ARG A 103 2.98 11.34 -27.16
C ARG A 103 3.30 10.12 -28.01
N ASP A 104 4.14 10.33 -29.01
CA ASP A 104 4.69 9.24 -29.83
C ASP A 104 5.47 8.25 -28.94
N PRO A 105 5.01 6.99 -28.80
CA PRO A 105 5.68 5.99 -27.99
C PRO A 105 7.06 5.57 -28.53
N GLY A 106 7.36 5.88 -29.79
CA GLY A 106 8.66 5.60 -30.41
C GLY A 106 9.76 6.60 -30.06
N LEU A 107 9.45 7.71 -29.37
CA LEU A 107 10.45 8.71 -28.98
C LEU A 107 11.16 8.37 -27.68
N ASP A 108 10.64 7.45 -26.87
CA ASP A 108 11.23 7.02 -25.61
C ASP A 108 11.81 5.60 -25.75
N ASN A 109 13.08 5.46 -25.36
CA ASN A 109 13.80 4.17 -25.39
C ASN A 109 13.72 3.40 -24.07
N ASP A 110 12.90 3.86 -23.12
CA ASP A 110 12.67 3.27 -21.81
C ASP A 110 11.19 3.39 -21.44
N SER A 111 10.58 2.26 -21.08
CA SER A 111 9.15 2.21 -20.74
C SER A 111 8.83 2.88 -19.41
N LEU A 112 9.77 2.94 -18.46
CA LEU A 112 9.57 3.63 -17.18
C LEU A 112 9.56 5.14 -17.39
N ASP A 113 10.48 5.67 -18.21
CA ASP A 113 10.53 7.09 -18.58
C ASP A 113 9.28 7.51 -19.35
N TYR A 114 8.79 6.65 -20.27
CA TYR A 114 7.55 6.89 -20.99
C TYR A 114 6.35 6.92 -20.04
N PHE A 115 6.22 5.93 -19.15
CA PHE A 115 5.15 5.86 -18.17
C PHE A 115 5.12 7.08 -17.25
N ALA A 116 6.27 7.53 -16.77
CA ALA A 116 6.37 8.71 -15.88
C ALA A 116 5.75 9.98 -16.50
N ARG A 117 5.60 10.03 -17.83
CA ARG A 117 4.98 11.13 -18.58
C ARG A 117 3.48 10.94 -18.86
N LEU A 118 2.94 9.74 -18.62
CA LEU A 118 1.52 9.41 -18.85
C LEU A 118 0.63 9.83 -17.66
N ARG A 119 0.83 11.05 -17.16
CA ARG A 119 0.05 11.62 -16.07
C ARG A 119 -0.27 13.09 -16.31
N THR A 120 -1.26 13.60 -15.60
CA THR A 120 -1.58 15.03 -15.61
C THR A 120 -0.45 15.87 -15.02
N THR A 121 -0.25 17.05 -15.55
CA THR A 121 0.63 18.10 -14.99
C THR A 121 -0.16 19.20 -14.29
N ALA A 122 -1.48 19.06 -14.17
CA ALA A 122 -2.33 20.00 -13.47
C ALA A 122 -1.98 20.08 -11.97
N LEU A 123 -2.33 21.18 -11.36
CA LEU A 123 -2.16 21.44 -9.93
C LEU A 123 -3.49 21.29 -9.20
N SER A 124 -3.44 20.91 -7.93
CA SER A 124 -4.57 20.96 -6.99
C SER A 124 -4.92 22.41 -6.63
N PRO A 125 -6.07 22.67 -5.98
CA PRO A 125 -6.40 24.01 -5.49
C PRO A 125 -5.35 24.65 -4.59
N THR A 126 -4.56 23.85 -3.87
CA THR A 126 -3.46 24.34 -3.01
C THR A 126 -2.14 24.57 -3.76
N GLY A 127 -2.10 24.27 -5.08
CA GLY A 127 -0.92 24.44 -5.92
C GLY A 127 0.06 23.25 -5.90
N ALA A 128 -0.28 22.15 -5.25
CA ALA A 128 0.48 20.91 -5.33
C ALA A 128 0.18 20.15 -6.63
N PRO A 129 1.06 19.24 -7.12
CA PRO A 129 0.72 18.37 -8.24
C PRO A 129 -0.58 17.59 -7.97
N LYS A 130 -1.52 17.62 -8.93
CA LYS A 130 -2.81 16.90 -8.85
C LYS A 130 -2.57 15.39 -8.76
N ASP A 131 -1.67 14.84 -9.58
CA ASP A 131 -1.18 13.46 -9.49
C ASP A 131 0.25 13.43 -8.94
N LYS A 132 0.36 13.06 -7.68
CA LYS A 132 1.61 12.80 -6.94
C LYS A 132 1.78 11.31 -6.59
N PHE A 133 0.95 10.44 -7.18
CA PHE A 133 0.83 9.01 -6.80
C PHE A 133 1.05 8.04 -7.97
N HIS A 134 1.66 8.51 -9.05
CA HIS A 134 1.99 7.75 -10.25
C HIS A 134 3.39 7.15 -10.10
N PHE A 135 3.51 5.81 -10.03
CA PHE A 135 4.79 5.13 -9.78
C PHE A 135 4.81 3.70 -10.33
N THR A 136 5.99 3.08 -10.27
CA THR A 136 6.22 1.68 -10.67
C THR A 136 6.94 0.91 -9.56
N SER A 137 6.85 -0.42 -9.62
CA SER A 137 7.60 -1.34 -8.78
C SER A 137 8.03 -2.55 -9.60
N GLU A 138 9.11 -3.21 -9.21
CA GLU A 138 9.44 -4.53 -9.72
C GLU A 138 8.34 -5.53 -9.28
N SER A 139 7.85 -6.37 -10.22
CA SER A 139 6.63 -7.16 -10.00
C SER A 139 6.78 -8.24 -8.94
N LEU A 140 7.94 -8.88 -8.83
CA LEU A 140 8.17 -9.90 -7.81
C LEU A 140 8.24 -9.28 -6.41
N ALA A 141 8.96 -8.17 -6.25
CA ALA A 141 9.06 -7.46 -4.98
C ALA A 141 7.69 -6.94 -4.52
N TYR A 142 6.91 -6.37 -5.45
CA TYR A 142 5.54 -5.94 -5.17
C TYR A 142 4.67 -7.09 -4.68
N CYS A 143 4.66 -8.20 -5.42
CA CYS A 143 3.84 -9.35 -5.09
C CYS A 143 4.19 -9.93 -3.70
N GLN A 144 5.48 -10.14 -3.43
CA GLN A 144 5.96 -10.65 -2.13
C GLN A 144 5.53 -9.74 -0.97
N LEU A 145 5.61 -8.44 -1.18
CA LEU A 145 5.25 -7.47 -0.17
C LEU A 145 3.72 -7.39 0.05
N ALA A 146 2.93 -7.35 -1.04
CA ALA A 146 1.48 -7.21 -0.98
C ALA A 146 0.81 -8.47 -0.42
N GLN A 147 1.24 -9.65 -0.86
CA GLN A 147 0.63 -10.92 -0.49
C GLN A 147 1.24 -11.52 0.79
N GLY A 148 2.56 -11.48 0.91
CA GLY A 148 3.27 -12.11 2.03
C GLY A 148 3.65 -11.16 3.16
N GLY A 149 3.51 -9.85 2.98
CA GLY A 149 4.01 -8.86 3.95
C GLY A 149 5.52 -8.89 4.13
N VAL A 150 6.26 -9.40 3.14
CA VAL A 150 7.70 -9.65 3.23
C VAL A 150 8.47 -8.64 2.39
N SER A 151 9.53 -8.09 2.97
CA SER A 151 10.44 -7.16 2.29
C SER A 151 11.90 -7.49 2.59
N ALA A 152 12.82 -7.07 1.72
CA ALA A 152 14.25 -7.02 2.05
C ALA A 152 14.53 -5.76 2.88
N GLY A 153 15.32 -5.89 3.95
CA GLY A 153 15.65 -4.74 4.79
C GLY A 153 16.21 -5.12 6.16
N TYR A 154 16.22 -4.16 7.05
CA TYR A 154 16.70 -4.34 8.42
C TYR A 154 15.55 -4.46 9.44
N GLY A 155 14.31 -4.19 9.03
CA GLY A 155 13.18 -4.07 9.93
C GLY A 155 13.20 -2.78 10.75
N ALA A 156 13.79 -1.71 10.23
CA ALA A 156 13.71 -0.37 10.77
C ALA A 156 12.84 0.49 9.84
N ALA A 157 11.82 1.14 10.39
CA ALA A 157 11.07 2.18 9.71
C ALA A 157 11.74 3.53 9.99
N TRP A 158 12.08 4.25 8.92
CA TRP A 158 12.80 5.52 9.03
C TRP A 158 11.84 6.71 8.96
N ALA A 159 11.91 7.61 9.94
CA ALA A 159 11.26 8.91 9.89
C ALA A 159 12.25 9.94 9.35
N ILE A 160 12.00 10.42 8.13
CA ILE A 160 12.81 11.45 7.49
C ILE A 160 12.17 12.79 7.83
N LEU A 161 12.71 13.50 8.82
CA LEU A 161 12.17 14.76 9.31
C LEU A 161 12.57 15.93 8.41
N GLU A 162 13.78 15.89 7.86
CA GLU A 162 14.27 16.81 6.85
C GLU A 162 15.03 15.99 5.78
N ALA A 163 14.59 16.11 4.53
CA ALA A 163 15.11 15.29 3.43
C ALA A 163 16.25 15.98 2.66
N SER A 164 16.40 17.30 2.80
CA SER A 164 17.33 18.10 2.01
C SER A 164 18.58 18.50 2.79
N PRO A 165 19.78 18.48 2.15
CA PRO A 165 20.98 19.02 2.77
C PRO A 165 20.88 20.55 2.95
N PRO A 166 21.62 21.17 3.87
CA PRO A 166 22.63 20.55 4.76
C PRO A 166 22.06 20.04 6.09
N ASN A 167 20.77 19.98 6.26
CA ASN A 167 20.12 19.70 7.55
C ASN A 167 19.29 18.42 7.54
N ARG A 168 19.66 17.42 6.71
CA ARG A 168 18.93 16.13 6.72
C ARG A 168 18.89 15.55 8.13
N GLU A 169 17.71 15.03 8.48
CA GLU A 169 17.46 14.44 9.78
C GLU A 169 16.65 13.18 9.64
N ILE A 170 17.20 12.07 10.13
CA ILE A 170 16.59 10.73 10.04
C ILE A 170 16.58 10.11 11.43
N LEU A 171 15.39 9.68 11.85
CA LEU A 171 15.16 8.97 13.09
C LEU A 171 14.54 7.59 12.81
N VAL A 172 14.63 6.70 13.79
CA VAL A 172 13.87 5.46 13.79
C VAL A 172 12.45 5.76 14.24
N ALA A 173 11.47 5.45 13.39
CA ALA A 173 10.05 5.57 13.70
C ALA A 173 9.56 4.40 14.56
N TYR A 174 9.87 3.18 14.14
CA TYR A 174 9.65 1.93 14.88
C TYR A 174 10.53 0.83 14.29
N THR A 175 10.54 -0.33 14.93
CA THR A 175 11.27 -1.50 14.43
C THR A 175 10.34 -2.71 14.35
N GLU A 176 10.61 -3.58 13.37
CA GLU A 176 9.90 -4.84 13.22
C GLU A 176 10.39 -5.87 14.24
N PRO A 177 9.51 -6.66 14.84
CA PRO A 177 9.90 -7.74 15.74
C PRO A 177 10.84 -8.74 15.04
N ASN A 178 11.77 -9.32 15.79
CA ASN A 178 12.69 -10.36 15.32
C ASN A 178 13.52 -9.95 14.07
N SER A 179 13.83 -8.68 13.93
CA SER A 179 14.58 -8.11 12.82
C SER A 179 16.05 -7.80 13.19
N PRO A 180 16.93 -7.57 12.20
CA PRO A 180 18.27 -7.03 12.46
C PRO A 180 18.28 -5.76 13.29
N ALA A 181 17.31 -4.86 13.09
CA ALA A 181 17.17 -3.64 13.87
C ALA A 181 16.92 -3.92 15.35
N THR A 182 15.94 -4.78 15.68
CA THR A 182 15.66 -5.15 17.07
C THR A 182 16.80 -5.96 17.69
N ALA A 183 17.45 -6.85 16.94
CA ALA A 183 18.61 -7.62 17.42
C ALA A 183 19.81 -6.73 17.79
N ASN A 184 19.96 -5.57 17.13
CA ASN A 184 20.97 -4.56 17.44
C ASN A 184 20.50 -3.52 18.47
N GLY A 185 19.34 -3.71 19.10
CA GLY A 185 18.78 -2.81 20.11
C GLY A 185 18.46 -1.41 19.57
N LEU A 186 18.08 -1.32 18.28
CA LEU A 186 17.66 -0.06 17.69
C LEU A 186 16.25 0.28 18.19
N LEU A 187 16.10 1.46 18.77
CA LEU A 187 14.85 1.91 19.39
C LEU A 187 14.25 3.10 18.63
N ARG A 188 12.94 3.27 18.74
CA ARG A 188 12.25 4.49 18.30
C ARG A 188 12.95 5.73 18.87
N GLY A 189 13.14 6.76 18.03
CA GLY A 189 13.82 7.99 18.39
C GLY A 189 15.34 7.96 18.29
N ALA A 190 15.96 6.79 18.03
CA ALA A 190 17.37 6.75 17.70
C ALA A 190 17.62 7.55 16.41
N ARG A 191 18.63 8.45 16.45
CA ARG A 191 19.00 9.32 15.33
C ARG A 191 20.15 8.69 14.54
N VAL A 192 19.99 8.60 13.22
CA VAL A 192 21.09 8.23 12.34
C VAL A 192 21.98 9.44 12.10
N LEU A 193 23.28 9.31 12.40
CA LEU A 193 24.26 10.36 12.23
C LEU A 193 25.09 10.18 10.96
N GLU A 194 25.50 8.93 10.68
CA GLU A 194 26.29 8.57 9.50
C GLU A 194 25.87 7.19 9.00
N ILE A 195 26.04 6.95 7.71
CA ILE A 195 25.91 5.64 7.07
C ILE A 195 27.15 5.44 6.21
N ASP A 196 27.91 4.36 6.44
CA ASP A 196 29.17 4.02 5.77
C ASP A 196 30.17 5.21 5.71
N GLY A 197 30.19 6.00 6.79
CA GLY A 197 31.03 7.20 6.93
C GLY A 197 30.50 8.45 6.21
N ALA A 198 29.36 8.38 5.52
CA ALA A 198 28.69 9.55 4.97
C ALA A 198 27.76 10.16 6.03
N ALA A 199 27.99 11.44 6.37
CA ALA A 199 27.14 12.13 7.33
C ALA A 199 25.71 12.28 6.78
N VAL A 200 24.70 12.02 7.61
CA VAL A 200 23.30 12.16 7.19
C VAL A 200 23.00 13.60 6.79
N SER A 201 23.53 14.59 7.50
CA SER A 201 23.22 16.01 7.29
C SER A 201 23.46 16.49 5.85
N ASP A 202 24.60 16.15 5.26
CA ASP A 202 25.08 16.71 4.00
C ASP A 202 25.88 15.74 3.12
N GLY A 203 26.00 14.47 3.52
CA GLY A 203 26.71 13.41 2.79
C GLY A 203 26.04 13.02 1.46
N ASP A 204 26.72 12.16 0.72
CA ASP A 204 26.27 11.68 -0.59
C ASP A 204 24.92 10.94 -0.48
N PRO A 205 23.86 11.36 -1.20
CA PRO A 205 22.54 10.75 -1.11
C PRO A 205 22.49 9.33 -1.67
N GLY A 206 23.40 8.97 -2.59
CA GLY A 206 23.50 7.60 -3.11
C GLY A 206 23.95 6.63 -2.03
N VAL A 207 24.97 6.99 -1.24
CA VAL A 207 25.43 6.20 -0.09
C VAL A 207 24.33 6.10 0.97
N LEU A 208 23.69 7.23 1.32
CA LEU A 208 22.63 7.26 2.32
C LEU A 208 21.42 6.40 1.90
N ASN A 209 20.98 6.53 0.65
CA ASN A 209 19.84 5.74 0.15
C ASN A 209 20.19 4.24 0.07
N ALA A 210 21.38 3.87 -0.39
CA ALA A 210 21.81 2.47 -0.43
C ALA A 210 21.80 1.84 0.97
N GLY A 211 22.28 2.59 1.98
CA GLY A 211 22.29 2.11 3.35
C GLY A 211 20.91 2.10 4.02
N LEU A 212 20.06 3.10 3.78
CA LEU A 212 18.69 3.13 4.37
C LEU A 212 17.74 2.11 3.73
N PHE A 213 17.89 1.88 2.42
CA PHE A 213 16.96 1.07 1.60
C PHE A 213 17.73 0.04 0.78
N PRO A 214 18.29 -1.01 1.43
CA PRO A 214 19.07 -2.02 0.73
C PRO A 214 18.22 -2.70 -0.34
N SER A 215 18.80 -2.88 -1.53
CA SER A 215 18.10 -3.45 -2.68
C SER A 215 18.20 -4.98 -2.75
N ALA A 216 19.13 -5.58 -2.00
CA ALA A 216 19.36 -7.02 -1.99
C ALA A 216 19.46 -7.57 -0.57
N LEU A 217 19.30 -8.88 -0.43
CA LEU A 217 19.56 -9.58 0.82
C LEU A 217 21.08 -9.68 1.07
N ASN A 218 21.46 -9.62 2.33
CA ASN A 218 22.85 -9.65 2.82
C ASN A 218 23.67 -8.39 2.47
N ASP A 219 23.04 -7.30 2.04
CA ASP A 219 23.69 -6.01 2.01
C ASP A 219 24.02 -5.57 3.44
N SER A 220 25.26 -5.14 3.66
CA SER A 220 25.78 -4.80 4.98
C SER A 220 26.25 -3.37 5.02
N HIS A 221 25.71 -2.59 5.96
CA HIS A 221 26.01 -1.18 6.11
C HIS A 221 26.29 -0.83 7.57
N ASP A 222 27.23 0.08 7.81
CA ASP A 222 27.57 0.59 9.14
C ASP A 222 26.82 1.88 9.42
N PHE A 223 26.12 1.92 10.55
CA PHE A 223 25.36 3.07 11.01
C PHE A 223 25.98 3.64 12.28
N THR A 224 26.39 4.89 12.25
CA THR A 224 26.63 5.67 13.48
C THR A 224 25.30 6.22 13.94
N ILE A 225 24.83 5.79 15.10
CA ILE A 225 23.54 6.21 15.67
C ILE A 225 23.74 6.91 17.01
N ARG A 226 22.79 7.79 17.33
CA ARG A 226 22.61 8.33 18.69
C ARG A 226 21.30 7.79 19.25
N ASP A 227 21.40 6.97 20.29
CA ASP A 227 20.26 6.42 20.99
C ASP A 227 19.48 7.52 21.74
N PRO A 228 18.21 7.29 22.14
CA PRO A 228 17.40 8.28 22.86
C PRO A 228 18.01 8.76 24.19
N ASP A 229 18.85 7.95 24.83
CA ASP A 229 19.59 8.31 26.04
C ASP A 229 20.83 9.19 25.77
N GLY A 230 21.12 9.50 24.49
CA GLY A 230 22.25 10.29 24.04
C GLY A 230 23.53 9.52 23.73
N THR A 231 23.57 8.20 24.01
CA THR A 231 24.70 7.33 23.70
C THR A 231 24.93 7.26 22.20
N VAL A 232 26.18 7.48 21.77
CA VAL A 232 26.58 7.32 20.36
C VAL A 232 27.31 5.99 20.20
N ARG A 233 26.88 5.20 19.23
CA ARG A 233 27.45 3.89 18.91
C ARG A 233 27.41 3.59 17.42
N ILE A 234 28.26 2.68 16.98
CA ILE A 234 28.24 2.15 15.61
C ILE A 234 27.59 0.77 15.67
N ILE A 235 26.67 0.50 14.76
CA ILE A 235 26.06 -0.80 14.55
C ILE A 235 26.21 -1.20 13.08
N THR A 236 26.42 -2.48 12.83
CA THR A 236 26.36 -3.03 11.47
C THR A 236 25.00 -3.70 11.28
N LEU A 237 24.24 -3.23 10.31
CA LEU A 237 22.97 -3.85 9.91
C LEU A 237 23.17 -4.63 8.62
N VAL A 238 22.74 -5.89 8.64
CA VAL A 238 22.75 -6.77 7.46
C VAL A 238 21.32 -7.02 7.04
N SER A 239 21.00 -6.68 5.79
CA SER A 239 19.65 -6.84 5.26
C SER A 239 19.23 -8.30 5.20
N GLN A 240 18.01 -8.57 5.61
CA GLN A 240 17.39 -9.89 5.63
C GLN A 240 15.99 -9.83 5.03
N GLN A 241 15.39 -10.97 4.84
CA GLN A 241 13.95 -11.06 4.58
C GLN A 241 13.21 -10.71 5.88
N ILE A 242 12.45 -9.63 5.87
CA ILE A 242 11.70 -9.14 7.01
C ILE A 242 10.22 -9.49 6.82
N THR A 243 9.64 -10.17 7.79
CA THR A 243 8.18 -10.27 7.90
C THR A 243 7.70 -9.04 8.66
N ASN A 244 7.00 -8.15 7.97
CA ASN A 244 6.48 -6.93 8.59
C ASN A 244 5.24 -7.29 9.42
N ALA A 245 5.16 -6.78 10.64
CA ALA A 245 3.96 -6.87 11.47
C ALA A 245 2.97 -5.79 11.04
N MET A 246 1.79 -6.20 10.60
CA MET A 246 0.74 -5.26 10.18
C MET A 246 0.16 -4.53 11.39
N VAL A 247 -0.05 -5.24 12.49
CA VAL A 247 -0.51 -4.68 13.77
C VAL A 247 0.56 -4.84 14.83
N GLN A 248 0.84 -3.77 15.58
CA GLN A 248 1.77 -3.80 16.70
C GLN A 248 1.13 -3.18 17.95
N ASN A 249 1.62 -3.57 19.11
CA ASN A 249 1.26 -3.01 20.42
C ASN A 249 -0.26 -3.04 20.74
N PRO A 250 -1.07 -4.07 20.39
CA PRO A 250 -2.44 -4.13 20.88
C PRO A 250 -2.44 -4.27 22.40
N GLN A 251 -3.09 -3.32 23.09
CA GLN A 251 -3.15 -3.28 24.55
C GLN A 251 -4.39 -2.55 25.06
N VAL A 252 -4.80 -2.89 26.28
CA VAL A 252 -5.84 -2.17 27.02
C VAL A 252 -5.18 -1.22 28.02
N ILE A 253 -5.49 0.06 27.93
CA ILE A 253 -5.04 1.12 28.82
C ILE A 253 -6.19 1.39 29.82
N ASN A 254 -5.99 1.01 31.08
CA ASN A 254 -6.97 1.29 32.12
C ASN A 254 -6.91 2.75 32.53
N THR A 255 -8.02 3.47 32.45
CA THR A 255 -8.16 4.86 32.86
C THR A 255 -9.23 4.98 33.93
N PRO A 256 -9.26 6.07 34.74
CA PRO A 256 -10.31 6.28 35.71
C PRO A 256 -11.73 6.38 35.14
N THR A 257 -11.85 6.66 33.84
CA THR A 257 -13.11 6.86 33.11
C THR A 257 -13.51 5.68 32.23
N GLY A 258 -12.76 4.57 32.29
CA GLY A 258 -13.01 3.34 31.53
C GLY A 258 -11.78 2.85 30.77
N ASP A 259 -11.92 1.70 30.16
CA ASP A 259 -10.85 1.02 29.44
C ASP A 259 -10.72 1.52 28.00
N VAL A 260 -9.49 1.79 27.55
CA VAL A 260 -9.16 2.28 26.21
C VAL A 260 -8.30 1.24 25.49
N GLY A 261 -8.79 0.73 24.37
CA GLY A 261 -7.97 -0.06 23.47
C GLY A 261 -6.97 0.82 22.73
N TYR A 262 -5.76 0.31 22.55
CA TYR A 262 -4.74 0.93 21.68
C TYR A 262 -4.17 -0.13 20.77
N MET A 263 -3.95 0.21 19.51
CA MET A 263 -3.13 -0.56 18.57
C MET A 263 -2.48 0.34 17.53
N THR A 264 -1.25 0.01 17.14
CA THR A 264 -0.61 0.56 15.95
C THR A 264 -0.96 -0.32 14.77
N PHE A 265 -1.48 0.26 13.69
CA PHE A 265 -1.77 -0.44 12.44
C PHE A 265 -0.93 0.15 11.32
N ASN A 266 0.01 -0.63 10.79
CA ASN A 266 1.08 -0.14 9.93
C ASN A 266 0.78 -0.28 8.42
N PHE A 267 0.08 -1.35 7.97
CA PHE A 267 -0.14 -1.61 6.55
C PHE A 267 -1.41 -2.40 6.28
N HIS A 268 -2.14 -2.04 5.23
CA HIS A 268 -3.30 -2.78 4.73
C HIS A 268 -2.86 -3.84 3.70
N ARG A 269 -2.11 -4.86 4.14
CA ARG A 269 -1.62 -5.96 3.29
C ARG A 269 -2.33 -7.26 3.66
N ALA A 270 -2.17 -8.32 2.84
CA ALA A 270 -2.89 -9.58 3.06
C ALA A 270 -2.75 -10.14 4.50
N PRO A 271 -1.57 -10.15 5.16
CA PRO A 271 -1.47 -10.64 6.54
C PRO A 271 -2.29 -9.86 7.56
N ALA A 272 -2.68 -8.61 7.25
CA ALA A 272 -3.43 -7.75 8.16
C ALA A 272 -4.81 -8.32 8.54
N GLU A 273 -5.45 -9.13 7.69
CA GLU A 273 -6.75 -9.74 8.00
C GLU A 273 -6.68 -10.54 9.31
N ALA A 274 -5.71 -11.47 9.43
CA ALA A 274 -5.53 -12.28 10.64
C ALA A 274 -5.09 -11.42 11.84
N GLU A 275 -4.12 -10.52 11.64
CA GLU A 275 -3.55 -9.73 12.73
C GLU A 275 -4.56 -8.72 13.31
N LEU A 276 -5.45 -8.15 12.47
CA LEU A 276 -6.54 -7.29 12.93
C LEU A 276 -7.58 -8.09 13.74
N ILE A 277 -7.96 -9.30 13.27
CA ILE A 277 -8.87 -10.18 14.02
C ILE A 277 -8.31 -10.48 15.41
N ASP A 278 -7.02 -10.83 15.50
CA ASP A 278 -6.36 -11.13 16.77
C ASP A 278 -6.32 -9.89 17.69
N ALA A 279 -5.98 -8.72 17.13
CA ALA A 279 -5.93 -7.47 17.89
C ALA A 279 -7.32 -7.05 18.40
N ILE A 280 -8.35 -7.10 17.57
CA ILE A 280 -9.73 -6.78 17.96
C ILE A 280 -10.25 -7.76 19.01
N ASN A 281 -9.91 -9.04 18.92
CA ASN A 281 -10.23 -10.01 19.96
C ASN A 281 -9.54 -9.71 21.29
N ALA A 282 -8.28 -9.24 21.27
CA ALA A 282 -7.54 -8.84 22.46
C ALA A 282 -8.09 -7.54 23.09
N LEU A 283 -8.80 -6.73 22.31
CA LEU A 283 -9.37 -5.45 22.74
C LEU A 283 -10.89 -5.53 23.05
N GLN A 284 -11.46 -6.73 23.17
CA GLN A 284 -12.87 -6.87 23.49
C GLN A 284 -13.23 -6.24 24.84
N GLY A 285 -14.34 -5.50 24.88
CA GLY A 285 -14.88 -4.90 26.11
C GLY A 285 -14.31 -3.53 26.46
N VAL A 286 -13.48 -2.92 25.60
CA VAL A 286 -13.03 -1.53 25.79
C VAL A 286 -14.17 -0.54 25.52
N ASP A 287 -14.12 0.60 26.20
CA ASP A 287 -15.10 1.70 26.03
C ASP A 287 -14.79 2.58 24.81
N ASP A 288 -13.51 2.68 24.44
CA ASP A 288 -13.00 3.47 23.30
C ASP A 288 -11.79 2.79 22.65
N LEU A 289 -11.49 3.16 21.41
CA LEU A 289 -10.29 2.75 20.69
C LEU A 289 -9.45 3.96 20.31
N VAL A 290 -8.14 3.88 20.54
CA VAL A 290 -7.12 4.72 19.91
C VAL A 290 -6.44 3.88 18.82
N LEU A 291 -6.76 4.18 17.58
CA LEU A 291 -6.17 3.57 16.38
C LEU A 291 -5.00 4.41 15.89
N ASP A 292 -3.79 3.90 16.02
CA ASP A 292 -2.57 4.61 15.59
C ASP A 292 -2.18 4.17 14.17
N ILE A 293 -2.48 5.03 13.20
CA ILE A 293 -2.16 4.85 11.78
C ILE A 293 -1.22 5.94 11.26
N ARG A 294 -0.45 6.59 12.15
CA ARG A 294 0.42 7.72 11.78
C ARG A 294 1.46 7.40 10.70
N TYR A 295 1.85 6.15 10.55
CA TYR A 295 2.81 5.69 9.53
C TYR A 295 2.17 4.81 8.45
N ASN A 296 0.85 4.60 8.50
CA ASN A 296 0.15 3.71 7.58
C ASN A 296 -0.18 4.40 6.26
N GLY A 297 0.54 4.05 5.21
CA GLY A 297 0.32 4.57 3.86
C GLY A 297 -0.88 3.96 3.12
N GLY A 298 -1.58 2.98 3.71
CA GLY A 298 -2.71 2.31 3.07
C GLY A 298 -2.39 0.91 2.58
N GLY A 299 -3.03 0.48 1.50
CA GLY A 299 -2.94 -0.84 0.89
C GLY A 299 -4.30 -1.30 0.35
N PHE A 300 -4.71 -2.53 0.66
CA PHE A 300 -5.99 -3.08 0.20
C PHE A 300 -7.20 -2.37 0.82
N LEU A 301 -8.11 -1.92 -0.04
CA LEU A 301 -9.34 -1.24 0.37
C LEU A 301 -10.27 -2.19 1.14
N ASP A 302 -10.30 -3.47 0.77
CA ASP A 302 -11.10 -4.48 1.46
C ASP A 302 -10.67 -4.65 2.92
N ILE A 303 -9.36 -4.59 3.22
CA ILE A 303 -8.82 -4.61 4.61
C ILE A 303 -9.26 -3.36 5.38
N ALA A 304 -9.31 -2.20 4.72
CA ALA A 304 -9.81 -0.97 5.35
C ALA A 304 -11.30 -1.09 5.68
N SER A 305 -12.09 -1.68 4.80
CA SER A 305 -13.51 -1.98 5.03
C SER A 305 -13.72 -2.95 6.20
N GLN A 306 -12.96 -4.06 6.25
CA GLN A 306 -13.00 -5.01 7.37
C GLN A 306 -12.67 -4.32 8.71
N LEU A 307 -11.61 -3.50 8.75
CA LEU A 307 -11.24 -2.75 9.97
C LEU A 307 -12.35 -1.79 10.39
N ALA A 308 -12.93 -1.06 9.45
CA ALA A 308 -14.03 -0.13 9.74
C ALA A 308 -15.27 -0.89 10.28
N TYR A 309 -15.60 -2.06 9.72
CA TYR A 309 -16.64 -2.93 10.27
C TYR A 309 -16.32 -3.40 11.68
N MET A 310 -15.10 -3.88 11.92
CA MET A 310 -14.67 -4.36 13.23
C MET A 310 -14.73 -3.27 14.32
N ILE A 311 -14.53 -2.01 13.94
CA ILE A 311 -14.68 -0.86 14.86
C ILE A 311 -16.16 -0.55 15.11
N ALA A 312 -16.94 -0.31 14.05
CA ALA A 312 -18.29 0.22 14.11
C ALA A 312 -19.36 -0.83 14.48
N GLY A 313 -19.15 -2.07 14.02
CA GLY A 313 -20.09 -3.18 14.20
C GLY A 313 -21.37 -3.09 13.35
N PRO A 314 -22.19 -4.15 13.37
CA PRO A 314 -23.34 -4.31 12.47
C PRO A 314 -24.44 -3.27 12.70
N ALA A 315 -24.56 -2.69 13.89
CA ALA A 315 -25.61 -1.72 14.18
C ALA A 315 -25.49 -0.43 13.33
N LEU A 316 -24.27 -0.03 12.96
CA LEU A 316 -23.98 1.17 12.17
C LEU A 316 -23.73 0.86 10.71
N THR A 317 -23.32 -0.37 10.37
CA THR A 317 -22.81 -0.71 9.03
C THR A 317 -23.75 -1.59 8.20
N ALA A 318 -24.76 -2.25 8.81
CA ALA A 318 -25.63 -3.16 8.08
C ALA A 318 -26.39 -2.46 6.93
N GLY A 319 -26.16 -2.92 5.72
CA GLY A 319 -26.78 -2.37 4.52
C GLY A 319 -26.24 -1.00 4.10
N ARG A 320 -25.16 -0.53 4.72
CA ARG A 320 -24.47 0.74 4.38
C ARG A 320 -23.27 0.46 3.48
N THR A 321 -22.82 1.50 2.83
CA THR A 321 -21.69 1.48 1.90
C THR A 321 -20.42 1.97 2.57
N PHE A 322 -19.35 1.21 2.47
CA PHE A 322 -18.02 1.68 2.91
C PHE A 322 -17.47 2.71 1.92
N GLU A 323 -17.50 2.37 0.63
CA GLU A 323 -17.03 3.27 -0.43
C GLU A 323 -17.72 2.97 -1.77
N VAL A 324 -18.09 4.00 -2.51
CA VAL A 324 -18.44 3.90 -3.93
C VAL A 324 -17.24 4.36 -4.75
N VAL A 325 -16.75 3.52 -5.65
CA VAL A 325 -15.65 3.87 -6.57
C VAL A 325 -16.22 4.54 -7.84
N GLN A 326 -15.57 5.61 -8.27
CA GLN A 326 -15.94 6.38 -9.47
C GLN A 326 -14.75 6.42 -10.43
N PHE A 327 -14.89 5.77 -11.59
CA PHE A 327 -13.87 5.78 -12.65
C PHE A 327 -14.02 7.04 -13.54
N ASN A 328 -13.21 7.12 -14.60
CA ASN A 328 -13.33 8.18 -15.58
C ASN A 328 -14.67 8.13 -16.35
N ASP A 329 -14.99 9.17 -17.10
CA ASP A 329 -16.27 9.34 -17.78
C ASP A 329 -16.55 8.32 -18.91
N LYS A 330 -15.54 7.59 -19.37
CA LYS A 330 -15.73 6.43 -20.28
C LYS A 330 -16.41 5.26 -19.59
N TYR A 331 -16.36 5.20 -18.26
CA TYR A 331 -16.80 4.06 -17.44
C TYR A 331 -17.69 4.50 -16.26
N PRO A 332 -18.86 5.14 -16.52
CA PRO A 332 -19.71 5.64 -15.44
C PRO A 332 -20.44 4.55 -14.66
N ALA A 333 -20.55 3.34 -15.21
CA ALA A 333 -21.30 2.23 -14.61
C ALA A 333 -20.60 0.88 -14.69
N THR A 334 -19.44 0.80 -15.35
CA THR A 334 -18.71 -0.45 -15.57
C THR A 334 -17.27 -0.28 -15.14
N ASN A 335 -16.78 -1.19 -14.33
CA ASN A 335 -15.38 -1.23 -13.93
C ASN A 335 -14.49 -1.53 -15.15
N PRO A 336 -13.59 -0.64 -15.57
CA PRO A 336 -12.77 -0.83 -16.78
C PRO A 336 -11.80 -1.99 -16.66
N ILE A 337 -11.50 -2.46 -15.44
CA ILE A 337 -10.51 -3.53 -15.21
C ILE A 337 -11.16 -4.90 -15.19
N THR A 338 -12.32 -5.04 -14.52
CA THR A 338 -13.03 -6.31 -14.37
C THR A 338 -14.11 -6.53 -15.41
N GLY A 339 -14.57 -5.47 -16.07
CA GLY A 339 -15.70 -5.50 -17.01
C GLY A 339 -17.07 -5.69 -16.34
N GLN A 340 -17.14 -5.71 -15.02
CA GLN A 340 -18.36 -5.88 -14.24
C GLN A 340 -19.02 -4.53 -13.95
N SER A 341 -20.29 -4.53 -13.56
CA SER A 341 -20.96 -3.34 -12.99
C SER A 341 -20.18 -2.81 -11.80
N ILE A 342 -20.16 -1.50 -11.63
CA ILE A 342 -19.61 -0.87 -10.44
C ILE A 342 -20.61 -1.08 -9.31
N GLU A 343 -20.24 -1.91 -8.35
CA GLU A 343 -21.01 -2.11 -7.13
C GLU A 343 -20.34 -1.35 -5.97
N PRO A 344 -21.12 -0.79 -5.03
CA PRO A 344 -20.56 -0.21 -3.82
C PRO A 344 -19.76 -1.25 -3.02
N VAL A 345 -18.60 -0.85 -2.51
CA VAL A 345 -17.84 -1.67 -1.55
C VAL A 345 -18.61 -1.64 -0.23
N PRO A 346 -19.10 -2.79 0.27
CA PRO A 346 -19.80 -2.85 1.56
C PRO A 346 -18.81 -2.68 2.72
N PHE A 347 -19.32 -2.54 3.94
CA PHE A 347 -18.56 -2.90 5.12
C PHE A 347 -18.47 -4.42 5.17
N HIS A 348 -17.29 -4.99 4.92
CA HIS A 348 -17.10 -6.43 4.94
C HIS A 348 -17.21 -6.95 6.38
N ASP A 349 -18.19 -7.81 6.62
CA ASP A 349 -18.49 -8.42 7.93
C ASP A 349 -17.89 -9.83 8.08
N GLU A 350 -17.31 -10.36 7.00
CA GLU A 350 -16.65 -11.65 6.95
C GLU A 350 -15.21 -11.53 6.44
N THR A 351 -14.42 -12.55 6.71
CA THR A 351 -13.09 -12.74 6.14
C THR A 351 -13.15 -12.96 4.63
N LEU A 352 -12.21 -12.38 3.89
CA LEU A 352 -12.16 -12.43 2.42
C LEU A 352 -11.10 -13.39 1.86
N GLY A 353 -10.39 -14.11 2.74
CA GLY A 353 -9.36 -15.06 2.34
C GLY A 353 -8.02 -14.42 2.02
N PHE A 354 -7.69 -13.30 2.63
CA PHE A 354 -6.35 -12.72 2.53
C PHE A 354 -5.31 -13.55 3.29
N SER A 355 -5.58 -13.83 4.56
CA SER A 355 -4.70 -14.64 5.43
C SER A 355 -5.47 -15.60 6.35
N VAL A 356 -6.79 -15.54 6.33
CA VAL A 356 -7.71 -16.47 7.02
C VAL A 356 -8.68 -17.01 5.98
N ALA A 357 -9.19 -18.24 6.18
CA ALA A 357 -10.17 -18.81 5.25
C ALA A 357 -11.39 -17.88 5.12
N ALA A 358 -11.84 -17.64 3.88
CA ALA A 358 -12.97 -16.73 3.61
C ALA A 358 -14.29 -17.21 4.23
N GLY A 359 -15.19 -16.25 4.53
CA GLY A 359 -16.56 -16.51 5.00
C GLY A 359 -16.65 -16.79 6.50
N GLN A 360 -15.73 -16.27 7.30
CA GLN A 360 -15.81 -16.32 8.76
C GLN A 360 -16.22 -14.94 9.28
N ASP A 361 -17.18 -14.90 10.23
CA ASP A 361 -17.62 -13.66 10.85
C ASP A 361 -16.47 -12.91 11.50
N LEU A 362 -16.39 -11.60 11.29
CA LEU A 362 -15.39 -10.74 11.91
C LEU A 362 -15.82 -10.30 13.32
N PRO A 363 -14.88 -10.25 14.30
CA PRO A 363 -15.15 -9.71 15.62
C PRO A 363 -15.39 -8.20 15.55
N THR A 364 -16.21 -7.64 16.45
CA THR A 364 -16.50 -6.20 16.49
C THR A 364 -16.36 -5.61 17.88
N LEU A 365 -15.94 -4.35 17.95
CA LEU A 365 -15.92 -3.55 19.18
C LEU A 365 -17.23 -2.80 19.40
N ASN A 366 -18.02 -2.55 18.35
CA ASN A 366 -19.29 -1.83 18.35
C ASN A 366 -19.18 -0.40 18.94
N LEU A 367 -18.15 0.32 18.53
CA LEU A 367 -17.85 1.64 19.08
C LEU A 367 -18.53 2.75 18.26
N PRO A 368 -19.22 3.71 18.92
CA PRO A 368 -19.82 4.87 18.23
C PRO A 368 -18.81 5.97 17.92
N ARG A 369 -17.58 5.87 18.45
CA ARG A 369 -16.48 6.81 18.22
C ARG A 369 -15.13 6.11 18.21
N VAL A 370 -14.14 6.74 17.57
CA VAL A 370 -12.75 6.27 17.51
C VAL A 370 -11.78 7.46 17.51
N PHE A 371 -10.69 7.34 18.27
CA PHE A 371 -9.58 8.29 18.23
C PHE A 371 -8.55 7.78 17.25
N VAL A 372 -8.18 8.59 16.25
CA VAL A 372 -7.26 8.19 15.19
C VAL A 372 -6.00 9.04 15.28
N LEU A 373 -4.86 8.39 15.54
CA LEU A 373 -3.57 9.08 15.55
C LEU A 373 -3.02 9.10 14.12
N THR A 374 -2.88 10.33 13.56
CA THR A 374 -2.53 10.53 12.15
C THR A 374 -1.23 11.29 11.97
N GLY A 375 -0.56 11.04 10.84
CA GLY A 375 0.60 11.78 10.37
C GLY A 375 0.50 12.10 8.89
N GLY A 376 1.45 12.85 8.34
CA GLY A 376 1.55 13.05 6.88
C GLY A 376 1.77 11.76 6.09
N GLY A 377 2.14 10.66 6.76
CA GLY A 377 2.23 9.32 6.18
C GLY A 377 0.92 8.53 6.22
N THR A 378 -0.11 9.00 6.94
CA THR A 378 -1.45 8.41 6.91
C THR A 378 -2.08 8.69 5.56
N CYS A 379 -2.33 7.65 4.77
CA CYS A 379 -2.64 7.84 3.36
C CYS A 379 -3.63 6.79 2.84
N SER A 380 -4.44 7.19 1.85
CA SER A 380 -5.13 6.28 0.95
C SER A 380 -6.14 5.34 1.65
N ALA A 381 -5.91 4.01 1.75
CA ALA A 381 -6.81 3.10 2.45
C ALA A 381 -6.96 3.45 3.93
N SER A 382 -5.93 4.04 4.57
CA SER A 382 -6.03 4.54 5.94
C SER A 382 -6.97 5.75 6.06
N GLU A 383 -6.95 6.65 5.06
CA GLU A 383 -7.91 7.76 4.96
C GLU A 383 -9.32 7.24 4.64
N ALA A 384 -9.42 6.13 3.86
CA ALA A 384 -10.71 5.49 3.59
C ALA A 384 -11.34 4.91 4.86
N VAL A 385 -10.57 4.38 5.83
CA VAL A 385 -11.10 3.98 7.15
C VAL A 385 -11.78 5.17 7.83
N MET A 386 -11.08 6.32 7.91
CA MET A 386 -11.66 7.53 8.53
C MET A 386 -12.90 7.99 7.79
N ASN A 387 -12.83 8.06 6.45
CA ASN A 387 -13.93 8.51 5.61
C ASN A 387 -15.16 7.59 5.70
N GLY A 388 -14.96 6.27 5.62
CA GLY A 388 -16.04 5.29 5.71
C GLY A 388 -16.74 5.29 7.06
N LEU A 389 -15.98 5.38 8.16
CA LEU A 389 -16.53 5.48 9.52
C LEU A 389 -17.38 6.75 9.70
N ARG A 390 -16.88 7.91 9.23
CA ARG A 390 -17.65 9.17 9.26
C ARG A 390 -18.93 9.05 8.42
N GLY A 391 -18.87 8.40 7.26
CA GLY A 391 -20.02 8.20 6.38
C GLY A 391 -21.20 7.45 7.02
N VAL A 392 -20.94 6.64 8.05
CA VAL A 392 -21.97 5.89 8.79
C VAL A 392 -22.25 6.47 10.19
N GLY A 393 -21.70 7.63 10.51
CA GLY A 393 -21.98 8.37 11.74
C GLY A 393 -21.17 7.93 12.95
N VAL A 394 -20.04 7.23 12.75
CA VAL A 394 -19.03 7.04 13.79
C VAL A 394 -18.30 8.37 14.01
N GLU A 395 -18.23 8.85 15.23
CA GLU A 395 -17.46 10.05 15.58
C GLU A 395 -15.96 9.73 15.49
N VAL A 396 -15.29 10.26 14.45
CA VAL A 396 -13.85 10.14 14.28
C VAL A 396 -13.17 11.36 14.89
N ILE A 397 -12.26 11.13 15.85
CA ILE A 397 -11.50 12.20 16.50
C ILE A 397 -10.05 12.08 16.06
N GLN A 398 -9.56 13.08 15.32
CA GLN A 398 -8.22 13.07 14.74
C GLN A 398 -7.20 13.74 15.67
N ILE A 399 -6.17 13.02 16.09
CA ILE A 399 -5.07 13.55 16.87
C ILE A 399 -3.76 13.40 16.07
N GLY A 400 -3.10 14.51 15.79
CA GLY A 400 -1.84 14.46 15.05
C GLY A 400 -1.72 15.54 13.99
N SER A 401 -1.30 15.19 12.78
CA SER A 401 -1.16 16.11 11.67
C SER A 401 -2.05 15.74 10.48
N THR A 402 -2.18 16.67 9.55
CA THR A 402 -2.90 16.46 8.28
C THR A 402 -2.40 15.22 7.58
N THR A 403 -3.32 14.43 7.04
CA THR A 403 -3.06 13.22 6.27
C THR A 403 -2.58 13.56 4.85
N CYS A 404 -2.23 12.57 4.04
CA CYS A 404 -1.57 12.81 2.74
C CYS A 404 -2.49 13.35 1.64
N GLY A 405 -3.81 13.14 1.75
CA GLY A 405 -4.77 13.59 0.75
C GLY A 405 -4.83 12.70 -0.49
N LYS A 406 -5.16 11.40 -0.34
CA LYS A 406 -5.29 10.46 -1.45
C LYS A 406 -6.67 9.78 -1.46
N PRO A 407 -7.74 10.46 -1.89
CA PRO A 407 -9.05 9.83 -2.11
C PRO A 407 -9.06 8.88 -3.32
N TYR A 408 -7.92 8.67 -3.93
CA TYR A 408 -7.75 7.97 -5.19
C TYR A 408 -7.22 6.55 -5.00
N GLY A 409 -7.55 5.67 -5.94
CA GLY A 409 -7.06 4.31 -5.95
C GLY A 409 -6.80 3.76 -7.35
N PHE A 410 -6.33 2.51 -7.36
CA PHE A 410 -5.94 1.81 -8.57
C PHE A 410 -6.03 0.29 -8.40
N TYR A 411 -6.04 -0.40 -9.55
CA TYR A 411 -5.64 -1.79 -9.66
C TYR A 411 -4.18 -1.83 -10.10
N ALA A 412 -3.37 -2.61 -9.43
CA ALA A 412 -2.01 -2.85 -9.88
C ALA A 412 -2.02 -3.48 -11.29
N GLN A 413 -1.19 -3.00 -12.21
CA GLN A 413 -1.11 -3.53 -13.55
C GLN A 413 0.31 -4.01 -13.84
N GLU A 414 0.46 -5.33 -13.93
CA GLU A 414 1.72 -5.92 -14.32
C GLU A 414 1.86 -5.96 -15.85
N ASN A 415 3.05 -5.65 -16.36
CA ASN A 415 3.49 -5.94 -17.71
C ASN A 415 5.02 -6.00 -17.78
N CYS A 416 5.57 -7.07 -18.34
CA CYS A 416 7.00 -7.23 -18.60
C CYS A 416 7.90 -7.14 -17.34
N GLY A 417 7.44 -7.66 -16.21
CA GLY A 417 8.18 -7.67 -14.95
C GLY A 417 8.11 -6.37 -14.14
N THR A 418 7.38 -5.39 -14.65
CA THR A 418 7.08 -4.13 -13.97
C THR A 418 5.61 -4.05 -13.62
N THR A 419 5.31 -3.67 -12.39
CA THR A 419 3.97 -3.33 -11.93
C THR A 419 3.80 -1.82 -11.95
N TYR A 420 2.79 -1.38 -12.66
CA TYR A 420 2.45 0.03 -12.89
C TYR A 420 1.26 0.44 -12.03
N PHE A 421 1.34 1.64 -11.47
CA PHE A 421 0.31 2.23 -10.62
C PHE A 421 -0.03 3.63 -11.12
N THR A 422 -1.23 3.78 -11.65
CA THR A 422 -1.78 5.06 -12.09
C THR A 422 -3.16 5.26 -11.49
N ILE A 423 -3.53 6.49 -11.16
CA ILE A 423 -4.85 6.80 -10.57
C ILE A 423 -5.95 6.38 -11.54
N GLN A 424 -6.85 5.49 -11.12
CA GLN A 424 -7.93 4.98 -11.96
C GLN A 424 -9.32 5.37 -11.46
N PHE A 425 -9.47 5.56 -10.15
CA PHE A 425 -10.75 5.92 -9.54
C PHE A 425 -10.55 6.85 -8.35
N ARG A 426 -11.64 7.51 -7.97
CA ARG A 426 -11.80 8.13 -6.66
C ARG A 426 -12.87 7.40 -5.86
N GLY A 427 -12.81 7.49 -4.52
CA GLY A 427 -13.80 6.92 -3.62
C GLY A 427 -14.66 7.98 -2.96
N VAL A 428 -15.94 7.67 -2.74
CA VAL A 428 -16.85 8.47 -1.90
C VAL A 428 -17.50 7.55 -0.85
N ASN A 429 -17.73 8.07 0.36
CA ASN A 429 -18.37 7.31 1.44
C ASN A 429 -19.90 7.23 1.30
N ASP A 430 -20.59 6.64 2.27
CA ASP A 430 -22.04 6.50 2.29
C ASP A 430 -22.82 7.84 2.35
N ALA A 431 -22.15 8.93 2.74
CA ALA A 431 -22.69 10.31 2.73
C ALA A 431 -22.27 11.10 1.47
N ASP A 432 -21.81 10.43 0.39
CA ASP A 432 -21.33 11.00 -0.87
C ASP A 432 -20.10 11.92 -0.74
N TYR A 433 -19.36 11.85 0.39
CA TYR A 433 -18.14 12.64 0.56
C TYR A 433 -16.87 11.86 0.16
N GLY A 434 -15.96 12.51 -0.57
CA GLY A 434 -14.69 11.93 -1.03
C GLY A 434 -13.69 12.97 -1.54
N ASP A 435 -13.89 14.26 -1.26
CA ASP A 435 -13.00 15.34 -1.72
C ASP A 435 -12.05 15.79 -0.60
N TYR A 436 -11.10 14.91 -0.26
CA TYR A 436 -10.03 15.20 0.71
C TYR A 436 -8.63 15.16 0.07
N THR A 437 -8.51 15.79 -1.11
CA THR A 437 -7.24 15.80 -1.88
C THR A 437 -6.08 16.50 -1.18
N ASP A 438 -6.37 17.33 -0.19
CA ASP A 438 -5.39 18.02 0.67
C ASP A 438 -5.25 17.36 2.06
N GLY A 439 -5.90 16.19 2.26
CA GLY A 439 -5.87 15.40 3.49
C GLY A 439 -6.90 15.82 4.53
N PHE A 440 -7.18 14.92 5.46
CA PHE A 440 -7.94 15.23 6.66
C PHE A 440 -7.06 15.99 7.64
N SER A 441 -7.58 17.09 8.19
CA SER A 441 -6.87 17.95 9.13
C SER A 441 -7.59 18.03 10.46
N PRO A 442 -6.89 17.87 11.62
CA PRO A 442 -7.51 18.04 12.92
C PRO A 442 -7.95 19.50 13.11
N ALA A 443 -9.18 19.69 13.56
CA ALA A 443 -9.81 20.99 13.76
C ALA A 443 -10.61 21.02 15.08
N ALA A 444 -10.97 22.24 15.53
CA ALA A 444 -11.77 22.41 16.73
C ALA A 444 -13.23 21.98 16.52
N VAL A 445 -13.67 21.88 15.26
CA VAL A 445 -15.03 21.50 14.86
C VAL A 445 -14.93 20.61 13.63
N ASP A 446 -15.74 19.57 13.58
CA ASP A 446 -15.94 18.77 12.38
C ASP A 446 -16.79 19.57 11.38
N ASP A 447 -16.38 19.66 10.12
CA ASP A 447 -17.14 20.33 9.05
C ASP A 447 -17.86 19.35 8.11
N ASP A 448 -17.87 18.06 8.50
CA ASP A 448 -18.36 16.94 7.70
C ASP A 448 -17.58 16.73 6.37
N GLU A 449 -16.49 17.46 6.17
CA GLU A 449 -15.61 17.41 5.00
C GLU A 449 -14.18 17.02 5.43
N ALA A 450 -13.18 17.83 5.07
CA ALA A 450 -11.76 17.53 5.32
C ALA A 450 -11.27 17.98 6.71
N GLN A 451 -12.02 18.83 7.42
CA GLN A 451 -11.71 19.18 8.81
C GLN A 451 -12.40 18.18 9.74
N VAL A 452 -11.62 17.49 10.56
CA VAL A 452 -12.06 16.46 11.48
C VAL A 452 -11.86 16.95 12.90
N LEU A 453 -12.87 16.79 13.77
CA LEU A 453 -12.76 17.14 15.18
C LEU A 453 -11.50 16.53 15.79
N GLY A 454 -10.69 17.34 16.49
CA GLY A 454 -9.49 16.83 17.13
C GLY A 454 -8.40 17.85 17.40
N CYS A 455 -7.17 17.37 17.57
CA CYS A 455 -6.04 18.18 18.02
C CYS A 455 -4.82 18.03 17.12
N ALA A 456 -4.24 19.15 16.70
CA ALA A 456 -2.95 19.18 16.02
C ALA A 456 -1.80 18.89 17.00
N VAL A 457 -1.14 17.73 16.86
CA VAL A 457 -0.06 17.27 17.75
C VAL A 457 1.10 16.72 16.93
N GLY A 458 2.32 17.20 17.22
CA GLY A 458 3.55 16.70 16.62
C GLY A 458 3.83 15.25 16.99
N ASP A 459 4.65 14.57 16.18
CA ASP A 459 5.13 13.23 16.51
C ASP A 459 6.20 13.31 17.60
N ASP A 460 6.10 12.44 18.61
CA ASP A 460 7.02 12.40 19.74
C ASP A 460 7.92 11.16 19.67
N PHE A 461 9.15 11.38 19.25
CA PHE A 461 10.18 10.33 19.20
C PHE A 461 10.89 10.09 20.53
N SER A 462 10.52 10.78 21.61
CA SER A 462 11.10 10.54 22.94
C SER A 462 10.46 9.37 23.66
N GLN A 463 9.26 8.94 23.23
CA GLN A 463 8.50 7.86 23.82
C GLN A 463 8.24 6.74 22.79
N GLN A 464 8.10 5.51 23.29
CA GLN A 464 7.71 4.38 22.47
C GLN A 464 6.22 4.46 22.09
N LEU A 465 5.85 3.91 20.92
CA LEU A 465 4.45 3.82 20.50
C LEU A 465 3.64 2.98 21.51
N GLY A 466 2.46 3.46 21.87
CA GLY A 466 1.60 2.84 22.88
C GLY A 466 1.93 3.20 24.33
N ASN A 467 2.97 3.99 24.59
CA ASN A 467 3.19 4.57 25.91
C ASN A 467 2.17 5.69 26.15
N PRO A 468 1.36 5.66 27.22
CA PRO A 468 0.38 6.72 27.53
C PRO A 468 0.99 8.14 27.66
N ALA A 469 2.29 8.25 27.89
CA ALA A 469 3.01 9.53 27.93
C ALA A 469 3.55 9.98 26.56
N GLU A 470 3.29 9.23 25.47
CA GLU A 470 3.58 9.68 24.10
C GLU A 470 2.59 10.77 23.72
N ASN A 471 3.06 11.89 23.20
CA ASN A 471 2.28 13.13 23.07
C ASN A 471 0.93 12.95 22.37
N ARG A 472 0.84 12.19 21.26
CA ARG A 472 -0.45 11.98 20.57
C ARG A 472 -1.38 11.11 21.39
N LEU A 473 -0.86 10.07 22.00
CA LEU A 473 -1.65 9.20 22.87
C LEU A 473 -2.08 9.92 24.15
N GLU A 474 -1.20 10.71 24.77
CA GLU A 474 -1.53 11.54 25.93
C GLU A 474 -2.69 12.50 25.62
N VAL A 475 -2.60 13.22 24.49
CA VAL A 475 -3.65 14.16 24.03
C VAL A 475 -4.94 13.42 23.70
N ALA A 476 -4.90 12.24 23.09
CA ALA A 476 -6.09 11.44 22.79
C ALA A 476 -6.82 11.03 24.08
N LEU A 477 -6.08 10.55 25.09
CA LEU A 477 -6.63 10.18 26.41
C LEU A 477 -7.22 11.40 27.13
N ALA A 478 -6.53 12.54 27.11
CA ALA A 478 -7.01 13.78 27.71
C ALA A 478 -8.26 14.33 27.00
N PHE A 479 -8.29 14.29 25.67
CA PHE A 479 -9.46 14.72 24.88
C PHE A 479 -10.67 13.84 25.19
N ARG A 480 -10.47 12.52 25.27
CA ARG A 480 -11.48 11.54 25.68
C ARG A 480 -12.09 11.88 27.06
N ASP A 481 -11.26 12.32 28.00
CA ASP A 481 -11.65 12.69 29.34
C ASP A 481 -12.26 14.11 29.44
N GLY A 482 -12.54 14.75 28.29
CA GLY A 482 -13.17 16.07 28.20
C GLY A 482 -12.26 17.26 28.52
N GLN A 483 -10.94 17.05 28.56
CA GLN A 483 -9.97 18.13 28.81
C GLN A 483 -9.66 18.94 27.52
N GLY A 484 -10.17 18.51 26.36
CA GLY A 484 -9.90 19.13 25.07
C GLY A 484 -8.45 18.95 24.60
N CYS A 485 -7.98 19.85 23.74
CA CYS A 485 -6.61 19.82 23.23
C CYS A 485 -5.64 20.37 24.30
N ILE A 486 -5.10 19.51 25.12
CA ILE A 486 -4.03 19.89 26.05
C ILE A 486 -2.73 20.20 25.26
N ALA A 487 -1.89 21.10 25.77
CA ALA A 487 -0.55 21.24 25.28
C ALA A 487 0.30 20.07 25.79
N PRO A 488 0.84 19.19 24.93
CA PRO A 488 1.69 18.11 25.39
C PRO A 488 2.96 18.65 26.05
N ALA A 489 3.61 17.84 26.87
CA ALA A 489 4.90 18.19 27.46
C ALA A 489 5.86 18.61 26.32
N ALA A 490 6.58 19.72 26.49
CA ALA A 490 7.30 20.41 25.41
C ALA A 490 8.22 19.46 24.64
N VAL A 491 7.92 19.26 23.37
CA VAL A 491 8.80 18.56 22.41
C VAL A 491 9.93 19.52 22.03
N ALA A 492 11.16 19.02 21.97
CA ALA A 492 12.30 19.83 21.56
C ALA A 492 12.07 20.41 20.13
N PRO A 493 12.43 21.69 19.87
CA PRO A 493 12.28 22.27 18.55
C PRO A 493 12.99 21.42 17.48
N GLY A 494 12.28 21.03 16.41
CA GLY A 494 12.81 20.21 15.30
C GLY A 494 12.11 18.86 15.13
N GLN A 495 11.22 18.45 16.02
CA GLN A 495 10.53 17.15 15.94
C GLN A 495 9.14 17.19 15.27
N LEU A 496 8.77 18.29 14.64
CA LEU A 496 7.56 18.35 13.82
C LEU A 496 7.88 17.72 12.46
N ALA A 497 7.49 16.46 12.27
CA ALA A 497 7.63 15.78 10.99
C ALA A 497 6.85 16.56 9.91
N LYS A 498 7.58 17.17 8.98
CA LYS A 498 6.97 17.60 7.72
C LYS A 498 6.69 16.35 6.89
N PRO A 499 5.55 16.25 6.17
CA PRO A 499 5.31 15.14 5.28
C PRO A 499 6.41 15.14 4.20
N ALA A 500 7.36 14.22 4.31
CA ALA A 500 8.37 14.01 3.29
C ALA A 500 7.76 13.13 2.19
N LEU A 501 7.06 13.74 1.24
CA LEU A 501 6.80 13.12 -0.06
C LEU A 501 8.14 13.03 -0.77
N ALA A 502 8.55 11.80 -1.09
CA ALA A 502 9.77 11.57 -1.85
C ALA A 502 9.64 12.22 -3.23
N LEU A 503 10.43 13.22 -3.48
CA LEU A 503 10.67 13.74 -4.82
C LEU A 503 11.71 12.83 -5.48
N GLN A 504 11.40 12.29 -6.66
CA GLN A 504 12.38 11.60 -7.49
C GLN A 504 13.29 12.66 -8.14
N GLY A 505 14.57 12.63 -7.81
CA GLY A 505 15.58 13.51 -8.40
C GLY A 505 16.96 13.35 -7.76
N ASN A 506 18.01 13.67 -8.48
CA ASN A 506 19.41 13.67 -8.00
C ASN A 506 19.77 14.96 -7.26
N ASP A 507 18.86 15.56 -6.54
CA ASP A 507 18.98 16.86 -5.89
C ASP A 507 19.49 16.80 -4.43
N GLY A 508 20.03 15.67 -4.02
CA GLY A 508 20.55 15.46 -2.68
C GLY A 508 19.50 15.07 -1.64
N VAL A 509 18.30 14.71 -2.08
CA VAL A 509 17.19 14.25 -1.22
C VAL A 509 17.31 12.76 -0.94
N VAL A 510 17.10 12.36 0.31
CA VAL A 510 16.95 10.96 0.71
C VAL A 510 15.54 10.49 0.38
N HIS A 511 15.42 9.47 -0.45
CA HIS A 511 14.13 9.00 -0.96
C HIS A 511 13.40 8.07 0.04
N ARG A 512 12.06 8.22 0.09
CA ARG A 512 11.13 7.24 0.66
C ARG A 512 10.35 6.59 -0.47
N SER A 513 10.10 5.28 -0.39
CA SER A 513 9.32 4.57 -1.41
C SER A 513 7.87 5.08 -1.47
N LEU A 514 7.40 5.46 -2.65
CA LEU A 514 5.98 5.74 -2.92
C LEU A 514 5.10 4.49 -2.73
N PHE A 515 5.73 3.33 -2.66
CA PHE A 515 5.11 2.03 -2.44
C PHE A 515 4.30 1.96 -1.13
N ASP A 516 4.61 2.81 -0.15
CA ASP A 516 3.95 2.80 1.15
C ASP A 516 2.66 3.65 1.19
N SER A 517 2.24 4.27 0.07
CA SER A 517 1.08 5.18 0.02
C SER A 517 0.04 4.68 -0.99
N ASN A 518 -0.69 3.60 -0.67
CA ASN A 518 -1.52 2.88 -1.63
C ASN A 518 -2.99 2.69 -1.23
N ARG A 519 -3.88 2.79 -2.24
CA ARG A 519 -5.26 2.29 -2.22
C ARG A 519 -5.42 1.33 -3.38
N ILE A 520 -5.46 0.04 -3.08
CA ILE A 520 -5.44 -1.04 -4.06
C ILE A 520 -6.75 -1.81 -3.99
N MET A 521 -7.40 -1.97 -5.15
CA MET A 521 -8.49 -2.94 -5.31
C MET A 521 -7.90 -4.30 -5.65
N ARG A 522 -8.38 -5.33 -4.95
CA ARG A 522 -8.11 -6.72 -5.32
C ARG A 522 -8.86 -7.04 -6.62
N ARG A 523 -8.20 -7.73 -7.56
CA ARG A 523 -8.96 -8.34 -8.66
C ARG A 523 -9.67 -9.58 -8.15
N PRO A 524 -10.93 -9.79 -8.54
CA PRO A 524 -11.68 -10.98 -8.19
C PRO A 524 -11.00 -12.26 -8.65
#